data_885e99b839d3086e21cf71895c858557
#
_entry.id   885e99b839d3086e21cf71895c858557
#
_cell.length_a   1.000
_cell.length_b   1.000
_cell.length_c   1.000
_cell.angle_alpha   90.00
_cell.angle_beta   90.00
_cell.angle_gamma   90.00
#
_symmetry.space_group_name_H-M   'P 1'
#
loop_
_entity.id
_entity.type
_entity.pdbx_description
1 polymer ?
#
loop_
_entity_poly.entity_id
_entity_poly.type
_entity_poly.pdbx_seq_one_letter_code
_entity_poly.pdbx_strand_id
1 'polypeptide(L)'
;MKRIYFIYNLKSGKGTIRSKLGDVIDLCTKAGYEVTARSTQSRMDACTVAEYACLQNYDMIACSGGDGTLNEVVHGVMNSGMSVPIGYIPSGSTNDFSRGLGIPRGIVNAAGWMLQGGRYVCDVGQFNDKYFMYVAAFGALVSVTYETPQQTKNVLGHAAYILNGITRLNTIRSYHMRVEYDGKCI
;
A
#
# COMPACT_ATOMS: atom_id res chain seq x y z
N MET A 1 0.93 14.94 -23.21
CA MET A 1 0.78 13.49 -22.93
C MET A 1 0.62 13.34 -21.42
N LYS A 2 -0.29 12.51 -20.95
CA LYS A 2 -0.45 12.27 -19.50
C LYS A 2 0.72 11.46 -18.97
N ARG A 3 1.07 11.64 -17.69
CA ARG A 3 2.26 11.04 -17.08
C ARG A 3 1.90 10.23 -15.83
N ILE A 4 2.39 8.99 -15.76
CA ILE A 4 2.27 8.14 -14.57
C ILE A 4 3.64 7.99 -13.93
N TYR A 5 3.72 8.21 -12.62
CA TYR A 5 4.86 7.75 -11.83
C TYR A 5 4.51 6.40 -11.21
N PHE A 6 5.17 5.33 -11.65
CA PHE A 6 4.88 3.97 -11.22
C PHE A 6 5.88 3.47 -10.17
N ILE A 7 5.43 3.41 -8.93
CA ILE A 7 6.19 2.92 -7.77
C ILE A 7 5.86 1.45 -7.57
N TYR A 8 6.87 0.57 -7.52
CA TYR A 8 6.63 -0.84 -7.34
C TYR A 8 7.58 -1.52 -6.36
N ASN A 9 7.06 -2.44 -5.54
CA ASN A 9 7.82 -3.17 -4.54
C ASN A 9 8.14 -4.59 -5.02
N LEU A 10 9.39 -4.81 -5.40
CA LEU A 10 9.88 -6.11 -5.90
C LEU A 10 9.86 -7.23 -4.84
N LYS A 11 9.78 -6.88 -3.55
CA LYS A 11 9.73 -7.83 -2.43
C LYS A 11 8.30 -8.13 -1.97
N SER A 12 7.29 -7.49 -2.58
CA SER A 12 5.90 -7.68 -2.20
C SER A 12 5.37 -9.04 -2.66
N GLY A 13 4.67 -9.74 -1.75
CA GLY A 13 4.11 -11.05 -2.01
C GLY A 13 5.16 -12.04 -2.53
N LYS A 14 4.87 -12.66 -3.67
CA LYS A 14 5.78 -13.60 -4.36
C LYS A 14 6.72 -12.91 -5.37
N GLY A 15 6.80 -11.59 -5.37
CA GLY A 15 7.60 -10.83 -6.32
C GLY A 15 7.10 -10.87 -7.77
N THR A 16 5.83 -11.21 -7.97
CA THR A 16 5.21 -11.42 -9.30
C THR A 16 5.31 -10.20 -10.21
N ILE A 17 5.40 -8.99 -9.65
CA ILE A 17 5.56 -7.76 -10.43
C ILE A 17 6.80 -7.78 -11.33
N ARG A 18 7.87 -8.51 -10.97
CA ARG A 18 9.09 -8.62 -11.79
C ARG A 18 8.81 -9.12 -13.19
N SER A 19 8.01 -10.18 -13.30
CA SER A 19 7.67 -10.81 -14.59
C SER A 19 6.54 -10.09 -15.34
N LYS A 20 5.85 -9.14 -14.69
CA LYS A 20 4.68 -8.44 -15.24
C LYS A 20 4.91 -6.95 -15.45
N LEU A 21 6.09 -6.44 -15.12
CA LEU A 21 6.41 -5.01 -15.23
C LEU A 21 6.27 -4.50 -16.67
N GLY A 22 6.81 -5.24 -17.64
CA GLY A 22 6.70 -4.89 -19.06
C GLY A 22 5.23 -4.84 -19.53
N ASP A 23 4.42 -5.83 -19.15
CA ASP A 23 3.00 -5.89 -19.50
C ASP A 23 2.23 -4.67 -18.94
N VAL A 24 2.55 -4.25 -17.70
CA VAL A 24 1.91 -3.08 -17.06
C VAL A 24 2.31 -1.78 -17.77
N ILE A 25 3.61 -1.60 -18.07
CA ILE A 25 4.09 -0.41 -18.79
C ILE A 25 3.47 -0.34 -20.17
N ASP A 26 3.40 -1.44 -20.91
CA ASP A 26 2.79 -1.50 -22.24
C ASP A 26 1.31 -1.10 -22.19
N LEU A 27 0.54 -1.59 -21.22
CA LEU A 27 -0.84 -1.18 -21.01
C LEU A 27 -0.99 0.32 -20.75
N CYS A 28 -0.14 0.90 -19.89
CA CYS A 28 -0.17 2.32 -19.60
C CYS A 28 0.18 3.16 -20.85
N THR A 29 1.18 2.72 -21.62
CA THR A 29 1.60 3.38 -22.86
C THR A 29 0.49 3.33 -23.91
N LYS A 30 -0.18 2.19 -24.08
CA LYS A 30 -1.34 2.03 -24.97
C LYS A 30 -2.52 2.92 -24.56
N ALA A 31 -2.67 3.18 -23.27
CA ALA A 31 -3.66 4.10 -22.72
C ALA A 31 -3.26 5.60 -22.85
N GLY A 32 -2.13 5.90 -23.50
CA GLY A 32 -1.68 7.27 -23.78
C GLY A 32 -0.86 7.93 -22.65
N TYR A 33 -0.30 7.12 -21.74
CA TYR A 33 0.54 7.62 -20.66
C TYR A 33 2.03 7.43 -20.93
N GLU A 34 2.81 8.43 -20.59
CA GLU A 34 4.24 8.31 -20.35
C GLU A 34 4.49 7.75 -18.95
N VAL A 35 5.33 6.73 -18.81
CA VAL A 35 5.54 6.03 -17.55
C VAL A 35 6.96 6.19 -17.06
N THR A 36 7.12 6.78 -15.86
CA THR A 36 8.36 6.71 -15.09
C THR A 36 8.22 5.61 -14.06
N ALA A 37 9.01 4.55 -14.15
CA ALA A 37 8.91 3.39 -13.24
C ALA A 37 10.09 3.35 -12.26
N ARG A 38 9.81 3.18 -10.96
CA ARG A 38 10.83 3.09 -9.90
C ARG A 38 10.49 2.01 -8.89
N SER A 39 11.46 1.13 -8.60
CA SER A 39 11.35 0.14 -7.52
C SER A 39 11.70 0.75 -6.16
N THR A 40 10.96 0.35 -5.12
CA THR A 40 11.28 0.70 -3.73
C THR A 40 12.53 -0.05 -3.25
N GLN A 41 13.38 0.61 -2.47
CA GLN A 41 14.64 0.07 -1.99
C GLN A 41 14.61 -0.25 -0.49
N SER A 42 13.89 0.56 0.30
CA SER A 42 13.80 0.45 1.75
C SER A 42 12.41 0.78 2.26
N ARG A 43 12.21 0.66 3.57
CA ARG A 43 11.02 1.14 4.25
C ARG A 43 10.91 2.67 4.10
N MET A 44 9.70 3.17 3.87
CA MET A 44 9.36 4.58 3.62
C MET A 44 9.90 5.16 2.30
N ASP A 45 10.58 4.37 1.46
CA ASP A 45 11.03 4.85 0.16
C ASP A 45 9.84 5.17 -0.77
N ALA A 46 8.78 4.38 -0.71
CA ALA A 46 7.56 4.66 -1.47
C ALA A 46 6.90 5.99 -1.06
N CYS A 47 6.98 6.36 0.23
CA CYS A 47 6.50 7.65 0.72
C CYS A 47 7.31 8.81 0.12
N THR A 48 8.63 8.78 0.27
CA THR A 48 9.53 9.83 -0.26
C THR A 48 9.37 10.00 -1.76
N VAL A 49 9.27 8.89 -2.48
CA VAL A 49 9.13 8.91 -3.96
C VAL A 49 7.77 9.42 -4.39
N ALA A 50 6.69 9.06 -3.67
CA ALA A 50 5.35 9.56 -3.98
C ALA A 50 5.23 11.06 -3.74
N GLU A 51 5.78 11.56 -2.62
CA GLU A 51 5.85 12.99 -2.34
C GLU A 51 6.61 13.75 -3.43
N TYR A 52 7.80 13.27 -3.82
CA TYR A 52 8.56 13.83 -4.92
C TYR A 52 7.76 13.85 -6.22
N ALA A 53 7.12 12.74 -6.59
CA ALA A 53 6.37 12.62 -7.83
C ALA A 53 5.16 13.59 -7.89
N CYS A 54 4.48 13.80 -6.76
CA CYS A 54 3.40 14.79 -6.67
C CYS A 54 3.88 16.20 -7.03
N LEU A 55 5.09 16.58 -6.62
CA LEU A 55 5.68 17.89 -6.90
C LEU A 55 6.22 18.01 -8.34
N GLN A 56 6.29 16.91 -9.10
CA GLN A 56 6.77 16.87 -10.48
C GLN A 56 5.66 16.85 -11.54
N ASN A 57 4.42 17.23 -11.15
CA ASN A 57 3.26 17.32 -12.04
C ASN A 57 2.94 16.02 -12.80
N TYR A 58 3.00 14.88 -12.14
CA TYR A 58 2.45 13.64 -12.67
C TYR A 58 0.92 13.64 -12.53
N ASP A 59 0.23 13.11 -13.54
CA ASP A 59 -1.24 13.03 -13.54
C ASP A 59 -1.77 11.90 -12.65
N MET A 60 -0.92 10.91 -12.32
CA MET A 60 -1.24 9.77 -11.48
C MET A 60 0.02 9.19 -10.83
N ILE A 61 -0.08 8.79 -9.58
CA ILE A 61 0.89 7.94 -8.91
C ILE A 61 0.37 6.51 -8.93
N ALA A 62 0.94 5.64 -9.76
CA ALA A 62 0.59 4.22 -9.73
C ALA A 62 1.46 3.48 -8.71
N CYS A 63 0.87 2.53 -7.97
CA CYS A 63 1.54 1.77 -6.92
C CYS A 63 1.30 0.27 -7.11
N SER A 64 2.38 -0.53 -7.17
CA SER A 64 2.28 -1.99 -7.07
C SER A 64 2.99 -2.49 -5.83
N GLY A 65 2.21 -3.09 -4.93
CA GLY A 65 2.69 -3.58 -3.64
C GLY A 65 1.58 -4.22 -2.83
N GLY A 66 1.84 -4.49 -1.56
CA GLY A 66 0.82 -4.82 -0.56
C GLY A 66 0.27 -3.57 0.12
N ASP A 67 -0.61 -3.78 1.11
CA ASP A 67 -1.24 -2.70 1.88
C ASP A 67 -0.22 -1.74 2.51
N GLY A 68 0.93 -2.25 2.97
CA GLY A 68 2.01 -1.41 3.50
C GLY A 68 2.63 -0.47 2.46
N THR A 69 2.87 -0.95 1.23
CA THR A 69 3.42 -0.10 0.16
C THR A 69 2.39 0.96 -0.26
N LEU A 70 1.11 0.58 -0.36
CA LEU A 70 0.04 1.53 -0.62
C LEU A 70 -0.02 2.60 0.46
N ASN A 71 0.06 2.20 1.73
CA ASN A 71 0.01 3.14 2.86
C ASN A 71 1.18 4.14 2.82
N GLU A 72 2.39 3.70 2.46
CA GLU A 72 3.53 4.58 2.27
C GLU A 72 3.28 5.58 1.12
N VAL A 73 2.71 5.14 -0.01
CA VAL A 73 2.38 6.03 -1.14
C VAL A 73 1.35 7.07 -0.73
N VAL A 74 0.28 6.64 -0.04
CA VAL A 74 -0.74 7.58 0.47
C VAL A 74 -0.12 8.60 1.42
N HIS A 75 0.75 8.15 2.32
CA HIS A 75 1.44 9.04 3.25
C HIS A 75 2.26 10.11 2.50
N GLY A 76 2.99 9.73 1.45
CA GLY A 76 3.74 10.68 0.62
C GLY A 76 2.85 11.66 -0.15
N VAL A 77 1.74 11.18 -0.70
CA VAL A 77 0.76 12.05 -1.38
C VAL A 77 0.14 13.05 -0.40
N MET A 78 -0.25 12.61 0.80
CA MET A 78 -0.80 13.49 1.84
C MET A 78 0.22 14.53 2.31
N ASN A 79 1.48 14.13 2.51
CA ASN A 79 2.56 15.04 2.91
C ASN A 79 2.83 16.13 1.86
N SER A 80 2.69 15.80 0.58
CA SER A 80 2.92 16.76 -0.51
C SER A 80 1.90 17.92 -0.52
N GLY A 81 0.76 17.76 0.13
CA GLY A 81 -0.36 18.69 0.05
C GLY A 81 -1.05 18.75 -1.32
N MET A 82 -0.63 17.89 -2.26
CA MET A 82 -1.15 17.85 -3.63
C MET A 82 -2.30 16.85 -3.76
N SER A 83 -3.25 17.14 -4.66
CA SER A 83 -4.35 16.22 -4.99
C SER A 83 -4.03 15.44 -6.26
N VAL A 84 -3.28 14.35 -6.12
CA VAL A 84 -2.91 13.47 -7.25
C VAL A 84 -3.59 12.12 -7.05
N PRO A 85 -4.30 11.58 -8.06
CA PRO A 85 -4.94 10.26 -7.95
C PRO A 85 -3.90 9.14 -7.81
N ILE A 86 -4.23 8.16 -6.96
CA ILE A 86 -3.43 6.96 -6.76
C ILE A 86 -4.06 5.79 -7.52
N GLY A 87 -3.30 5.17 -8.41
CA GLY A 87 -3.64 3.89 -9.03
C GLY A 87 -3.05 2.74 -8.23
N TYR A 88 -3.86 1.74 -7.85
CA TYR A 88 -3.37 0.62 -7.03
C TYR A 88 -3.42 -0.71 -7.77
N ILE A 89 -2.28 -1.37 -7.85
CA ILE A 89 -2.08 -2.71 -8.43
C ILE A 89 -1.63 -3.64 -7.29
N PRO A 90 -2.55 -4.40 -6.66
CA PRO A 90 -2.24 -5.25 -5.52
C PRO A 90 -1.30 -6.40 -5.90
N SER A 91 -0.16 -6.48 -5.25
CA SER A 91 0.84 -7.54 -5.45
C SER A 91 1.39 -8.12 -4.13
N GLY A 92 0.81 -7.75 -3.01
CA GLY A 92 1.14 -8.28 -1.68
C GLY A 92 0.48 -9.63 -1.39
N SER A 93 0.71 -10.14 -0.17
CA SER A 93 0.16 -11.43 0.27
C SER A 93 -1.32 -11.35 0.63
N THR A 94 -1.77 -10.28 1.28
CA THR A 94 -3.13 -10.15 1.82
C THR A 94 -3.97 -9.20 0.96
N ASN A 95 -3.52 -7.97 0.75
CA ASN A 95 -4.17 -6.94 -0.06
C ASN A 95 -5.62 -6.69 0.37
N ASP A 96 -5.84 -6.47 1.67
CA ASP A 96 -7.18 -6.33 2.25
C ASP A 96 -7.92 -5.12 1.71
N PHE A 97 -7.23 -3.99 1.57
CA PHE A 97 -7.82 -2.78 1.01
C PHE A 97 -8.36 -2.99 -0.42
N SER A 98 -7.59 -3.70 -1.26
CA SER A 98 -8.02 -3.96 -2.64
C SER A 98 -9.24 -4.84 -2.74
N ARG A 99 -9.43 -5.76 -1.80
CA ARG A 99 -10.62 -6.62 -1.74
C ARG A 99 -11.87 -5.80 -1.44
N GLY A 100 -11.79 -4.85 -0.52
CA GLY A 100 -12.89 -3.92 -0.21
C GLY A 100 -13.32 -3.08 -1.41
N LEU A 101 -12.38 -2.74 -2.30
CA LEU A 101 -12.64 -1.98 -3.51
C LEU A 101 -13.05 -2.84 -4.73
N GLY A 102 -13.05 -4.16 -4.61
CA GLY A 102 -13.33 -5.05 -5.73
C GLY A 102 -12.29 -5.03 -6.85
N ILE A 103 -11.03 -4.63 -6.56
CA ILE A 103 -9.97 -4.61 -7.56
C ILE A 103 -9.70 -6.03 -8.06
N PRO A 104 -9.67 -6.28 -9.38
CA PRO A 104 -9.47 -7.61 -9.94
C PRO A 104 -8.16 -8.25 -9.50
N ARG A 105 -8.17 -9.57 -9.32
CA ARG A 105 -6.96 -10.33 -9.04
C ARG A 105 -6.03 -10.36 -10.25
N GLY A 106 -4.75 -10.38 -9.99
CA GLY A 106 -3.70 -10.42 -11.01
C GLY A 106 -3.25 -9.03 -11.44
N ILE A 107 -1.94 -8.87 -11.58
CA ILE A 107 -1.27 -7.58 -11.80
C ILE A 107 -1.77 -6.90 -13.07
N VAL A 108 -1.84 -7.64 -14.18
CA VAL A 108 -2.24 -7.10 -15.50
C VAL A 108 -3.72 -6.69 -15.49
N ASN A 109 -4.58 -7.52 -14.88
CA ASN A 109 -6.01 -7.21 -14.77
C ASN A 109 -6.25 -5.97 -13.89
N ALA A 110 -5.54 -5.87 -12.76
CA ALA A 110 -5.62 -4.70 -11.89
C ALA A 110 -5.10 -3.43 -12.58
N ALA A 111 -4.03 -3.53 -13.35
CA ALA A 111 -3.52 -2.42 -14.16
C ALA A 111 -4.53 -1.96 -15.21
N GLY A 112 -5.16 -2.90 -15.92
CA GLY A 112 -6.23 -2.60 -16.87
C GLY A 112 -7.43 -1.92 -16.21
N TRP A 113 -7.85 -2.41 -15.04
CA TRP A 113 -8.94 -1.83 -14.26
C TRP A 113 -8.60 -0.38 -13.80
N MET A 114 -7.38 -0.15 -13.29
CA MET A 114 -6.89 1.16 -12.92
C MET A 114 -6.99 2.17 -14.07
N LEU A 115 -6.69 1.76 -15.30
CA LEU A 115 -6.68 2.61 -16.48
C LEU A 115 -8.08 2.90 -17.04
N GLN A 116 -9.12 2.15 -16.62
CA GLN A 116 -10.51 2.38 -17.05
C GLN A 116 -11.13 3.66 -16.45
N GLY A 117 -10.43 4.35 -15.54
CA GLY A 117 -10.77 5.70 -15.14
C GLY A 117 -11.83 5.86 -14.06
N GLY A 118 -12.32 4.79 -13.45
CA GLY A 118 -13.17 4.86 -12.26
C GLY A 118 -12.40 5.46 -11.09
N ARG A 119 -12.93 6.54 -10.47
CA ARG A 119 -12.34 7.14 -9.27
C ARG A 119 -13.14 6.71 -8.04
N TYR A 120 -12.45 6.22 -7.05
CA TYR A 120 -12.99 5.97 -5.73
C TYR A 120 -12.45 7.03 -4.77
N VAL A 121 -13.35 7.79 -4.18
CA VAL A 121 -13.01 8.77 -3.13
C VAL A 121 -13.17 8.08 -1.79
N CYS A 122 -12.14 8.10 -0.98
CA CYS A 122 -12.15 7.52 0.36
C CYS A 122 -11.49 8.46 1.36
N ASP A 123 -11.90 8.32 2.61
CA ASP A 123 -11.26 9.01 3.71
C ASP A 123 -9.87 8.43 3.98
N VAL A 124 -8.99 9.30 4.43
CA VAL A 124 -7.66 8.95 4.93
C VAL A 124 -7.62 9.30 6.41
N GLY A 125 -7.36 8.30 7.26
CA GLY A 125 -7.20 8.54 8.69
C GLY A 125 -5.81 9.10 8.99
N GLN A 126 -5.73 9.93 10.04
CA GLN A 126 -4.47 10.40 10.61
C GLN A 126 -4.35 9.95 12.05
N PHE A 127 -3.25 9.31 12.38
CA PHE A 127 -2.90 8.92 13.75
C PHE A 127 -1.57 9.54 14.14
N ASN A 128 -1.64 10.57 14.97
CA ASN A 128 -0.55 11.51 15.25
C ASN A 128 -0.01 12.14 13.95
N ASP A 129 1.25 11.85 13.61
CA ASP A 129 1.97 12.34 12.44
C ASP A 129 1.86 11.41 11.21
N LYS A 130 1.08 10.33 11.30
CA LYS A 130 1.02 9.29 10.26
C LYS A 130 -0.36 9.15 9.65
N TYR A 131 -0.41 9.11 8.33
CA TYR A 131 -1.62 8.79 7.61
C TYR A 131 -1.79 7.28 7.43
N PHE A 132 -3.03 6.82 7.41
CA PHE A 132 -3.37 5.42 7.15
C PHE A 132 -4.65 5.29 6.32
N MET A 133 -4.66 4.29 5.44
CA MET A 133 -5.79 4.05 4.52
C MET A 133 -6.81 3.04 5.03
N TYR A 134 -6.39 2.06 5.80
CA TYR A 134 -7.22 0.91 6.13
C TYR A 134 -7.45 0.76 7.62
N VAL A 135 -6.37 0.64 8.40
CA VAL A 135 -6.46 0.45 9.84
C VAL A 135 -5.25 1.01 10.57
N ALA A 136 -5.49 1.69 11.67
CA ALA A 136 -4.50 1.95 12.71
C ALA A 136 -4.82 1.04 13.91
N ALA A 137 -3.85 0.27 14.37
CA ALA A 137 -4.04 -0.69 15.45
C ALA A 137 -2.87 -0.67 16.42
N PHE A 138 -3.18 -0.94 17.67
CA PHE A 138 -2.19 -1.10 18.75
C PHE A 138 -2.63 -2.23 19.69
N GLY A 139 -1.71 -2.70 20.54
CA GLY A 139 -1.99 -3.69 21.57
C GLY A 139 -1.66 -5.12 21.15
N ALA A 140 -2.47 -6.08 21.65
CA ALA A 140 -2.21 -7.50 21.46
C ALA A 140 -2.16 -7.89 19.97
N LEU A 141 -1.20 -8.73 19.61
CA LEU A 141 -0.98 -9.28 18.28
C LEU A 141 -0.50 -8.30 17.19
N VAL A 142 -0.46 -7.00 17.44
CA VAL A 142 0.05 -6.03 16.44
C VAL A 142 1.53 -6.28 16.15
N SER A 143 2.35 -6.54 17.17
CA SER A 143 3.77 -6.89 17.02
C SER A 143 3.99 -8.12 16.15
N VAL A 144 3.08 -9.10 16.19
CA VAL A 144 3.15 -10.32 15.38
C VAL A 144 3.13 -10.00 13.89
N THR A 145 2.32 -9.02 13.50
CA THR A 145 2.17 -8.59 12.11
C THR A 145 3.45 -7.95 11.56
N TYR A 146 4.16 -7.19 12.37
CA TYR A 146 5.37 -6.46 11.97
C TYR A 146 6.65 -7.31 12.05
N GLU A 147 6.74 -8.20 13.04
CA GLU A 147 7.94 -8.99 13.30
C GLU A 147 8.02 -10.31 12.52
N THR A 148 6.91 -10.72 11.87
CA THR A 148 6.92 -11.93 11.04
C THR A 148 7.76 -11.69 9.77
N PRO A 149 8.85 -12.43 9.55
CA PRO A 149 9.70 -12.28 8.38
C PRO A 149 8.91 -12.43 7.07
N GLN A 150 9.25 -11.62 6.06
CA GLN A 150 8.57 -11.64 4.77
C GLN A 150 8.58 -13.02 4.09
N GLN A 151 9.67 -13.78 4.26
CA GLN A 151 9.78 -15.16 3.75
C GLN A 151 8.72 -16.06 4.38
N THR A 152 8.51 -15.98 5.69
CA THR A 152 7.50 -16.78 6.41
C THR A 152 6.08 -16.40 5.99
N LYS A 153 5.81 -15.11 5.77
CA LYS A 153 4.53 -14.62 5.23
C LYS A 153 4.24 -15.19 3.84
N ASN A 154 5.25 -15.31 3.00
CA ASN A 154 5.11 -15.80 1.64
C ASN A 154 4.89 -17.32 1.54
N VAL A 155 5.40 -18.09 2.50
CA VAL A 155 5.31 -19.58 2.50
C VAL A 155 4.05 -20.05 3.24
N LEU A 156 3.78 -19.53 4.43
CA LEU A 156 2.72 -20.01 5.32
C LEU A 156 1.45 -19.16 5.29
N GLY A 157 1.47 -17.98 4.63
CA GLY A 157 0.30 -17.12 4.53
C GLY A 157 -0.32 -16.80 5.90
N HIS A 158 -1.64 -16.95 6.03
CA HIS A 158 -2.37 -16.72 7.27
C HIS A 158 -1.94 -17.62 8.44
N ALA A 159 -1.50 -18.85 8.16
CA ALA A 159 -1.08 -19.77 9.22
C ALA A 159 0.16 -19.28 9.98
N ALA A 160 1.05 -18.52 9.35
CA ALA A 160 2.18 -17.92 10.03
C ALA A 160 1.76 -16.89 11.10
N TYR A 161 0.71 -16.12 10.85
CA TYR A 161 0.18 -15.17 11.81
C TYR A 161 -0.46 -15.87 13.00
N ILE A 162 -1.21 -16.94 12.75
CA ILE A 162 -1.88 -17.72 13.81
C ILE A 162 -0.84 -18.37 14.72
N LEU A 163 0.18 -19.04 14.17
CA LEU A 163 1.24 -19.70 14.94
C LEU A 163 2.03 -18.69 15.79
N ASN A 164 2.47 -17.57 15.21
CA ASN A 164 3.15 -16.52 15.97
C ASN A 164 2.23 -15.86 17.00
N GLY A 165 0.93 -15.76 16.73
CA GLY A 165 -0.06 -15.25 17.67
C GLY A 165 -0.19 -16.12 18.91
N ILE A 166 -0.31 -17.44 18.75
CA ILE A 166 -0.46 -18.40 19.84
C ILE A 166 0.77 -18.39 20.75
N THR A 167 1.98 -18.37 20.20
CA THR A 167 3.24 -18.35 20.99
C THR A 167 3.42 -17.08 21.82
N ARG A 168 2.70 -15.99 21.48
CA ARG A 168 2.80 -14.68 22.14
C ARG A 168 1.61 -14.31 23.03
N LEU A 169 0.65 -15.20 23.22
CA LEU A 169 -0.50 -14.96 24.12
C LEU A 169 -0.04 -14.55 25.52
N ASN A 170 1.06 -15.09 26.02
CA ASN A 170 1.63 -14.77 27.32
C ASN A 170 2.27 -13.35 27.38
N THR A 171 2.38 -12.64 26.25
CA THR A 171 2.93 -11.26 26.20
C THR A 171 1.83 -10.20 26.16
N ILE A 172 0.57 -10.58 26.22
CA ILE A 172 -0.56 -9.64 26.24
C ILE A 172 -0.48 -8.81 27.52
N ARG A 173 -0.41 -7.50 27.39
CA ARG A 173 -0.43 -6.54 28.48
C ARG A 173 -1.61 -5.59 28.33
N SER A 174 -2.22 -5.22 29.43
CA SER A 174 -3.19 -4.12 29.47
C SER A 174 -2.45 -2.78 29.44
N TYR A 175 -2.98 -1.84 28.68
CA TYR A 175 -2.48 -0.47 28.61
C TYR A 175 -3.60 0.48 29.02
N HIS A 176 -3.31 1.42 29.90
CA HIS A 176 -4.17 2.57 30.10
C HIS A 176 -3.83 3.60 29.03
N MET A 177 -4.80 3.98 28.23
CA MET A 177 -4.62 4.90 27.13
C MET A 177 -5.69 5.99 27.17
N ARG A 178 -5.30 7.18 26.79
CA ARG A 178 -6.20 8.27 26.48
C ARG A 178 -6.21 8.44 24.97
N VAL A 179 -7.37 8.30 24.37
CA VAL A 179 -7.54 8.48 22.92
C VAL A 179 -8.36 9.73 22.68
N GLU A 180 -7.80 10.69 21.96
CA GLU A 180 -8.48 11.90 21.53
C GLU A 180 -8.73 11.79 20.02
N TYR A 181 -9.98 11.98 19.59
CA TYR A 181 -10.37 11.93 18.18
C TYR A 181 -11.54 12.89 17.95
N ASP A 182 -11.50 13.67 16.91
CA ASP A 182 -12.56 14.60 16.50
C ASP A 182 -13.12 15.46 17.66
N GLY A 183 -12.24 15.90 18.56
CA GLY A 183 -12.59 16.69 19.74
C GLY A 183 -13.24 15.90 20.89
N LYS A 184 -13.29 14.57 20.80
CA LYS A 184 -13.78 13.67 21.85
C LYS A 184 -12.58 12.95 22.52
N CYS A 185 -12.77 12.52 23.75
CA CYS A 185 -11.80 11.79 24.55
C CYS A 185 -12.43 10.51 25.12
N ILE A 186 -11.74 9.39 25.00
CA ILE A 186 -12.07 8.10 25.63
C ILE A 186 -10.85 7.49 26.32
#